data_1069aca49eb5fdeaf2340fbd6928ca7c
#
_entry.id   1069aca49eb5fdeaf2340fbd6928ca7c
#
_cell.length_a   1.000
_cell.length_b   1.000
_cell.length_c   1.000
_cell.angle_alpha   90.00
_cell.angle_beta   90.00
_cell.angle_gamma   90.00
#
_symmetry.space_group_name_H-M   'P 1'
#
loop_
_entity.id
_entity.type
_entity.pdbx_description
1 polymer ?
#
loop_
_entity_poly.entity_id
_entity_poly.type
_entity_poly.pdbx_seq_one_letter_code
_entity_poly.pdbx_strand_id
1 'polypeptide(L)'
;PNGVDPGSELAIPGFESVTNQPLNLAGQEYLGFDWSMNYSLVTDTVGDFRFSIRGTNNIENKFASEQGQPRLSYMDSSYVLRSRQVLSASWSYEDWFASTSTTRIGHMNYYEDTKGSPYFDTNLTVGYDINDDTYVMLTASNIFDSFPDKDSGLGGSSSNPFYVNARIY
;
A
#
# COMPACT_ATOMS: atom_id res chain seq x y z
N PRO A 1 17.27 29.49 37.17
CA PRO A 1 17.45 28.17 36.61
C PRO A 1 17.21 27.20 37.73
N ASN A 2 15.96 26.87 37.91
CA ASN A 2 15.51 25.90 38.91
C ASN A 2 15.68 24.51 38.31
N GLY A 3 16.81 23.88 38.56
CA GLY A 3 16.98 22.48 38.31
C GLY A 3 16.05 21.75 39.27
N VAL A 4 15.00 21.14 38.72
CA VAL A 4 14.24 20.15 39.43
C VAL A 4 15.20 18.99 39.67
N ASP A 5 15.42 18.66 40.93
CA ASP A 5 16.20 17.50 41.31
C ASP A 5 15.50 16.26 40.75
N PRO A 6 16.10 15.53 39.81
CA PRO A 6 15.43 14.38 39.20
C PRO A 6 15.22 13.23 40.17
N GLY A 7 15.56 13.37 41.42
CA GLY A 7 15.47 12.32 42.45
C GLY A 7 14.21 12.34 43.30
N SER A 8 13.38 13.40 43.29
CA SER A 8 12.41 13.57 44.40
C SER A 8 10.94 13.31 44.06
N GLU A 9 10.52 13.28 42.81
CA GLU A 9 9.07 13.15 42.50
C GLU A 9 8.64 11.99 41.59
N LEU A 10 9.59 11.24 41.03
CA LEU A 10 9.28 10.08 40.17
C LEU A 10 10.02 8.80 40.63
N ALA A 11 10.42 8.72 41.86
CA ALA A 11 11.00 7.49 42.41
C ALA A 11 9.89 6.45 42.60
N ILE A 12 9.71 5.57 41.63
CA ILE A 12 8.93 4.35 41.80
C ILE A 12 9.72 3.46 42.78
N PRO A 13 9.15 3.10 43.95
CA PRO A 13 9.85 2.29 44.92
C PRO A 13 10.33 0.97 44.30
N GLY A 14 11.65 0.73 44.30
CA GLY A 14 12.28 -0.46 43.74
C GLY A 14 13.03 -0.25 42.41
N PHE A 15 13.06 0.99 41.85
CA PHE A 15 13.91 1.31 40.71
C PHE A 15 15.00 2.29 41.11
N GLU A 16 16.26 1.88 40.96
CA GLU A 16 17.42 2.75 41.23
C GLU A 16 17.70 3.71 40.07
N SER A 17 17.52 3.26 38.85
CA SER A 17 17.64 4.11 37.64
C SER A 17 17.04 3.42 36.41
N VAL A 18 16.59 4.23 35.45
CA VAL A 18 16.23 3.77 34.11
C VAL A 18 17.19 4.42 33.12
N THR A 19 18.03 3.62 32.49
CA THR A 19 18.94 4.09 31.45
C THR A 19 18.33 3.77 30.07
N ASN A 20 18.03 4.80 29.32
CA ASN A 20 17.56 4.65 27.93
C ASN A 20 18.71 5.04 27.00
N GLN A 21 19.28 4.08 26.29
CA GLN A 21 20.33 4.28 25.31
C GLN A 21 19.85 3.84 23.92
N PRO A 22 20.08 4.63 22.86
CA PRO A 22 19.86 4.17 21.50
C PRO A 22 20.88 3.07 21.19
N LEU A 23 20.39 1.87 20.93
CA LEU A 23 21.20 0.73 20.54
C LEU A 23 20.83 0.32 19.12
N ASN A 24 21.85 0.03 18.32
CA ASN A 24 21.64 -0.53 16.97
C ASN A 24 21.43 -2.04 17.08
N LEU A 25 20.23 -2.43 17.47
CA LEU A 25 19.90 -3.79 17.88
C LEU A 25 19.33 -4.65 16.76
N ALA A 26 18.68 -4.04 15.78
CA ALA A 26 17.81 -4.77 14.87
C ALA A 26 18.51 -5.15 13.56
N GLY A 27 18.37 -6.40 13.16
CA GLY A 27 18.59 -6.85 11.80
C GLY A 27 17.27 -7.10 11.09
N GLN A 28 17.07 -6.47 9.95
CA GLN A 28 15.94 -6.78 9.07
C GLN A 28 16.46 -7.42 7.79
N GLU A 29 15.76 -8.46 7.34
CA GLU A 29 15.99 -9.12 6.08
C GLU A 29 14.70 -9.12 5.28
N TYR A 30 14.78 -8.63 4.06
CA TYR A 30 13.65 -8.47 3.18
C TYR A 30 13.95 -9.14 1.83
N LEU A 31 13.07 -10.01 1.39
CA LEU A 31 13.14 -10.66 0.09
C LEU A 31 11.82 -10.47 -0.64
N GLY A 32 11.91 -10.01 -1.85
CA GLY A 32 10.76 -9.85 -2.75
C GLY A 32 11.21 -9.79 -4.18
N PHE A 33 10.28 -9.72 -5.09
CA PHE A 33 10.57 -9.48 -6.51
C PHE A 33 9.51 -8.56 -7.12
N ASP A 34 10.00 -7.75 -8.04
CA ASP A 34 9.19 -6.91 -8.90
C ASP A 34 9.16 -7.51 -10.30
N TRP A 35 8.02 -7.39 -10.97
CA TRP A 35 7.85 -7.86 -12.32
C TRP A 35 6.95 -6.91 -13.11
N SER A 36 7.15 -6.88 -14.42
CA SER A 36 6.31 -6.10 -15.32
C SER A 36 6.20 -6.75 -16.69
N MET A 37 5.08 -6.50 -17.35
CA MET A 37 4.84 -6.87 -18.74
C MET A 37 4.11 -5.73 -19.43
N ASN A 38 4.52 -5.43 -20.65
CA ASN A 38 3.88 -4.43 -21.50
C ASN A 38 3.56 -5.07 -22.84
N TYR A 39 2.39 -4.73 -23.37
CA TYR A 39 1.95 -5.18 -24.69
C TYR A 39 1.31 -4.00 -25.42
N SER A 40 1.64 -3.86 -26.70
CA SER A 40 1.05 -2.84 -27.56
C SER A 40 0.48 -3.51 -28.80
N LEU A 41 -0.75 -3.13 -29.16
CA LEU A 41 -1.41 -3.56 -30.37
C LEU A 41 -1.80 -2.31 -31.16
N VAL A 42 -1.23 -2.18 -32.35
CA VAL A 42 -1.52 -1.10 -33.29
C VAL A 42 -2.43 -1.65 -34.38
N THR A 43 -3.54 -0.96 -34.63
CA THR A 43 -4.49 -1.37 -35.66
C THR A 43 -4.97 -0.18 -36.48
N ASP A 44 -5.20 -0.39 -37.77
CA ASP A 44 -5.63 0.67 -38.68
C ASP A 44 -7.15 0.97 -38.57
N THR A 45 -7.93 0.10 -37.94
CA THR A 45 -9.40 0.16 -38.00
C THR A 45 -10.10 0.42 -36.68
N VAL A 46 -9.46 0.06 -35.55
CA VAL A 46 -10.08 0.16 -34.21
C VAL A 46 -9.22 0.90 -33.22
N GLY A 47 -8.08 1.46 -33.69
CA GLY A 47 -7.18 2.25 -32.88
C GLY A 47 -6.07 1.44 -32.23
N ASP A 48 -5.30 2.11 -31.41
CA ASP A 48 -4.11 1.61 -30.75
C ASP A 48 -4.41 1.26 -29.29
N PHE A 49 -3.95 0.09 -28.88
CA PHE A 49 -4.09 -0.39 -27.50
C PHE A 49 -2.72 -0.55 -26.86
N ARG A 50 -2.62 -0.14 -25.61
CA ARG A 50 -1.45 -0.41 -24.77
C ARG A 50 -1.90 -1.00 -23.45
N PHE A 51 -1.28 -2.10 -23.09
CA PHE A 51 -1.53 -2.81 -21.84
C PHE A 51 -0.24 -2.86 -21.03
N SER A 52 -0.35 -2.60 -19.75
CA SER A 52 0.77 -2.71 -18.82
C SER A 52 0.29 -3.40 -17.55
N ILE A 53 1.04 -4.39 -17.10
CA ILE A 53 0.86 -4.97 -15.78
C ILE A 53 2.20 -4.97 -15.06
N ARG A 54 2.19 -4.52 -13.81
CA ARG A 54 3.36 -4.55 -12.94
C ARG A 54 2.96 -5.02 -11.55
N GLY A 55 3.86 -5.71 -10.89
CA GLY A 55 3.58 -6.23 -9.57
C GLY A 55 4.81 -6.33 -8.71
N THR A 56 4.59 -6.20 -7.42
CA THR A 56 5.56 -6.47 -6.34
C THR A 56 5.01 -7.62 -5.51
N ASN A 57 5.87 -8.59 -5.25
CA ASN A 57 5.57 -9.72 -4.37
C ASN A 57 6.62 -9.80 -3.28
N ASN A 58 6.19 -9.72 -2.03
CA ASN A 58 7.02 -9.87 -0.85
C ASN A 58 7.00 -11.35 -0.44
N ILE A 59 8.17 -11.98 -0.44
CA ILE A 59 8.33 -13.39 -0.11
C ILE A 59 8.69 -13.54 1.36
N GLU A 60 9.58 -12.67 1.84
CA GLU A 60 10.15 -12.78 3.16
C GLU A 60 10.37 -11.39 3.76
N ASN A 61 10.01 -11.26 5.02
CA ASN A 61 10.34 -10.13 5.86
C ASN A 61 10.65 -10.70 7.25
N LYS A 62 11.92 -10.66 7.63
CA LYS A 62 12.40 -11.19 8.90
C LYS A 62 13.00 -10.07 9.72
N PHE A 63 12.80 -10.14 11.00
CA PHE A 63 13.30 -9.17 11.96
C PHE A 63 13.92 -9.85 13.18
N ALA A 64 15.02 -9.32 13.64
CA ALA A 64 15.61 -9.68 14.92
C ALA A 64 15.60 -8.46 15.83
N SER A 65 15.03 -8.58 17.01
CA SER A 65 14.94 -7.50 17.99
C SER A 65 16.30 -7.16 18.61
N GLU A 66 17.23 -8.12 18.64
CA GLU A 66 18.55 -7.97 19.24
C GLU A 66 19.62 -8.64 18.39
N GLN A 67 20.85 -8.17 18.54
CA GLN A 67 21.99 -8.76 17.85
C GLN A 67 22.24 -10.20 18.35
N GLY A 68 22.34 -11.15 17.38
CA GLY A 68 22.57 -12.57 17.71
C GLY A 68 21.30 -13.38 17.98
N GLN A 69 20.14 -12.76 18.01
CA GLN A 69 18.87 -13.46 18.12
C GLN A 69 18.40 -14.03 16.76
N PRO A 70 17.67 -15.13 16.75
CA PRO A 70 17.06 -15.66 15.54
C PRO A 70 16.11 -14.62 14.93
N ARG A 71 16.18 -14.45 13.60
CA ARG A 71 15.23 -13.61 12.88
C ARG A 71 13.89 -14.32 12.77
N LEU A 72 12.84 -13.67 13.26
CA LEU A 72 11.48 -14.18 13.18
C LEU A 72 10.80 -13.66 11.91
N SER A 73 9.97 -14.48 11.31
CA SER A 73 9.16 -14.06 10.16
C SER A 73 8.13 -13.02 10.59
N TYR A 74 8.10 -11.93 9.85
CA TYR A 74 7.13 -10.84 10.02
C TYR A 74 6.03 -10.88 8.94
N MET A 75 6.09 -11.85 8.02
CA MET A 75 5.14 -11.95 6.90
C MET A 75 3.70 -12.20 7.33
N ASP A 76 3.51 -12.79 8.50
CA ASP A 76 2.19 -13.04 9.08
C ASP A 76 1.77 -11.99 10.11
N SER A 77 2.62 -10.97 10.31
CA SER A 77 2.27 -9.85 11.18
C SER A 77 1.19 -8.98 10.57
N SER A 78 0.43 -8.29 11.41
CA SER A 78 -0.64 -7.40 10.99
C SER A 78 -0.11 -6.31 10.04
N TYR A 79 -0.89 -6.03 9.00
CA TYR A 79 -0.62 -4.97 8.00
C TYR A 79 0.61 -5.15 7.13
N VAL A 80 1.21 -6.34 7.08
CA VAL A 80 2.28 -6.62 6.13
C VAL A 80 1.69 -6.96 4.77
N LEU A 81 1.99 -6.11 3.80
CA LEU A 81 1.53 -6.28 2.43
C LEU A 81 2.33 -7.38 1.72
N ARG A 82 1.65 -8.45 1.29
CA ARG A 82 2.28 -9.56 0.58
C ARG A 82 2.45 -9.31 -0.91
N SER A 83 1.50 -8.59 -1.51
CA SER A 83 1.59 -8.30 -2.94
C SER A 83 0.77 -7.07 -3.32
N ARG A 84 1.27 -6.36 -4.35
CA ARG A 84 0.55 -5.28 -5.01
C ARG A 84 0.73 -5.41 -6.51
N GLN A 85 -0.37 -5.29 -7.26
CA GLN A 85 -0.34 -5.28 -8.72
C GLN A 85 -1.05 -4.05 -9.24
N VAL A 86 -0.58 -3.54 -10.37
CA VAL A 86 -1.24 -2.48 -11.12
C VAL A 86 -1.39 -2.94 -12.56
N LEU A 87 -2.63 -3.05 -13.00
CA LEU A 87 -2.99 -3.27 -14.39
C LEU A 87 -3.43 -1.92 -14.98
N SER A 88 -2.89 -1.58 -16.14
CA SER A 88 -3.30 -0.39 -16.89
C SER A 88 -3.59 -0.77 -18.33
N ALA A 89 -4.62 -0.18 -18.90
CA ALA A 89 -4.93 -0.26 -20.31
C ALA A 89 -5.21 1.15 -20.85
N SER A 90 -4.74 1.45 -22.04
CA SER A 90 -5.08 2.66 -22.76
C SER A 90 -5.43 2.33 -24.20
N TRP A 91 -6.32 3.11 -24.74
CA TRP A 91 -6.81 3.02 -26.11
C TRP A 91 -6.87 4.42 -26.71
N SER A 92 -6.50 4.55 -27.97
CA SER A 92 -6.66 5.77 -28.75
C SER A 92 -7.08 5.45 -30.18
N TYR A 93 -8.04 6.19 -30.70
CA TYR A 93 -8.53 6.07 -32.06
C TYR A 93 -9.08 7.40 -32.54
N GLU A 94 -8.51 7.91 -33.65
CA GLU A 94 -8.78 9.26 -34.13
C GLU A 94 -8.62 10.28 -33.01
N ASP A 95 -9.65 11.06 -32.71
CA ASP A 95 -9.65 12.07 -31.66
C ASP A 95 -10.05 11.52 -30.28
N TRP A 96 -10.38 10.24 -30.17
CA TRP A 96 -10.80 9.61 -28.91
C TRP A 96 -9.63 8.96 -28.18
N PHE A 97 -9.63 9.11 -26.87
CA PHE A 97 -8.75 8.35 -26.02
C PHE A 97 -9.46 7.87 -24.76
N ALA A 98 -9.04 6.73 -24.28
CA ALA A 98 -9.52 6.18 -23.02
C ALA A 98 -8.39 5.48 -22.28
N SER A 99 -8.44 5.48 -20.96
CA SER A 99 -7.51 4.71 -20.15
C SER A 99 -8.19 4.21 -18.88
N THR A 100 -7.74 3.06 -18.40
CA THR A 100 -8.15 2.52 -17.12
C THR A 100 -6.94 2.01 -16.37
N SER A 101 -6.99 2.10 -15.05
CA SER A 101 -5.99 1.50 -14.17
C SER A 101 -6.67 0.82 -13.00
N THR A 102 -6.28 -0.40 -12.73
CA THR A 102 -6.74 -1.17 -11.58
C THR A 102 -5.56 -1.49 -10.69
N THR A 103 -5.59 -1.03 -9.46
CA THR A 103 -4.64 -1.42 -8.42
C THR A 103 -5.26 -2.54 -7.58
N ARG A 104 -4.58 -3.67 -7.52
CA ARG A 104 -4.89 -4.75 -6.59
C ARG A 104 -3.94 -4.69 -5.41
N ILE A 105 -4.48 -4.59 -4.22
CA ILE A 105 -3.77 -4.81 -2.97
C ILE A 105 -4.06 -6.26 -2.55
N GLY A 106 -3.01 -7.05 -2.34
CA GLY A 106 -3.13 -8.44 -1.90
C GLY A 106 -3.72 -8.55 -0.50
N HIS A 107 -4.05 -9.74 -0.09
CA HIS A 107 -4.48 -9.98 1.28
C HIS A 107 -3.37 -9.62 2.27
N MET A 108 -3.78 -9.20 3.45
CA MET A 108 -2.90 -8.95 4.59
C MET A 108 -3.58 -9.49 5.84
N ASN A 109 -2.81 -9.78 6.86
CA ASN A 109 -3.37 -10.10 8.16
C ASN A 109 -3.75 -8.80 8.87
N TYR A 110 -4.88 -8.82 9.53
CA TYR A 110 -5.33 -7.78 10.45
C TYR A 110 -4.98 -8.17 11.89
N TYR A 111 -5.39 -7.34 12.82
CA TYR A 111 -5.23 -7.64 14.24
C TYR A 111 -5.94 -8.97 14.59
N GLU A 112 -5.34 -9.77 15.48
CA GLU A 112 -5.85 -11.09 15.90
C GLU A 112 -5.94 -12.14 14.78
N ASP A 113 -4.96 -12.16 13.86
CA ASP A 113 -4.85 -13.14 12.76
C ASP A 113 -6.05 -13.19 11.79
N THR A 114 -6.89 -12.17 11.81
CA THR A 114 -7.98 -12.06 10.85
C THR A 114 -7.40 -11.73 9.47
N LYS A 115 -7.75 -12.49 8.44
CA LYS A 115 -7.33 -12.25 7.06
C LYS A 115 -8.29 -11.32 6.35
N GLY A 116 -7.76 -10.21 5.88
CA GLY A 116 -8.49 -9.31 4.98
C GLY A 116 -8.52 -9.81 3.54
N SER A 117 -9.59 -9.51 2.85
CA SER A 117 -9.73 -9.83 1.42
C SER A 117 -8.84 -8.96 0.56
N PRO A 118 -8.44 -9.43 -0.64
CA PRO A 118 -7.80 -8.55 -1.61
C PRO A 118 -8.73 -7.38 -1.98
N TYR A 119 -8.13 -6.22 -2.09
CA TYR A 119 -8.83 -4.99 -2.44
C TYR A 119 -8.46 -4.53 -3.84
N PHE A 120 -9.42 -3.99 -4.58
CA PHE A 120 -9.25 -3.49 -5.95
C PHE A 120 -9.73 -2.04 -6.03
N ASP A 121 -8.90 -1.17 -6.58
CA ASP A 121 -9.23 0.21 -6.88
C ASP A 121 -9.10 0.41 -8.39
N THR A 122 -10.20 0.81 -9.05
CA THR A 122 -10.25 0.94 -10.50
C THR A 122 -10.67 2.35 -10.89
N ASN A 123 -9.85 2.99 -11.71
CA ASN A 123 -10.06 4.32 -12.24
C ASN A 123 -10.26 4.26 -13.75
N LEU A 124 -11.08 5.13 -14.29
CA LEU A 124 -11.38 5.25 -15.71
C LEU A 124 -11.28 6.71 -16.15
N THR A 125 -10.67 6.92 -17.30
CA THR A 125 -10.63 8.22 -17.99
C THR A 125 -11.07 8.00 -19.42
N VAL A 126 -11.92 8.89 -19.95
CA VAL A 126 -12.30 8.97 -21.36
C VAL A 126 -12.17 10.43 -21.79
N GLY A 127 -11.60 10.66 -22.94
CA GLY A 127 -11.40 12.00 -23.47
C GLY A 127 -11.59 12.06 -24.98
N TYR A 128 -11.70 13.29 -25.46
CA TYR A 128 -11.85 13.64 -26.86
C TYR A 128 -11.04 14.91 -27.19
N ASP A 129 -10.20 14.83 -28.19
CA ASP A 129 -9.44 15.96 -28.72
C ASP A 129 -10.32 16.77 -29.68
N ILE A 130 -10.67 18.00 -29.29
CA ILE A 130 -11.51 18.88 -30.11
C ILE A 130 -10.67 19.47 -31.26
N ASN A 131 -9.44 19.78 -31.01
CA ASN A 131 -8.42 20.23 -31.95
C ASN A 131 -7.03 20.09 -31.31
N ASP A 132 -5.97 20.47 -32.04
CA ASP A 132 -4.57 20.31 -31.61
C ASP A 132 -4.25 20.98 -30.24
N ASP A 133 -5.03 22.00 -29.84
CA ASP A 133 -4.77 22.80 -28.64
C ASP A 133 -5.81 22.56 -27.53
N THR A 134 -6.88 21.80 -27.80
CA THR A 134 -8.02 21.71 -26.89
C THR A 134 -8.58 20.30 -26.83
N TYR A 135 -8.72 19.79 -25.63
CA TYR A 135 -9.38 18.51 -25.37
C TYR A 135 -10.37 18.61 -24.20
N VAL A 136 -11.28 17.66 -24.14
CA VAL A 136 -12.16 17.44 -22.99
C VAL A 136 -11.97 16.03 -22.47
N MET A 137 -11.94 15.87 -21.15
CA MET A 137 -11.87 14.53 -20.55
C MET A 137 -12.75 14.43 -19.32
N LEU A 138 -13.23 13.22 -19.08
CA LEU A 138 -13.93 12.81 -17.87
C LEU A 138 -13.12 11.72 -17.18
N THR A 139 -12.87 11.90 -15.89
CA THR A 139 -12.21 10.91 -15.05
C THR A 139 -13.13 10.49 -13.92
N ALA A 140 -13.25 9.20 -13.71
CA ALA A 140 -13.96 8.60 -12.59
C ALA A 140 -12.99 7.72 -11.79
N SER A 141 -12.91 7.99 -10.49
CA SER A 141 -12.06 7.22 -9.57
C SER A 141 -12.91 6.22 -8.82
N ASN A 142 -12.31 5.06 -8.50
CA ASN A 142 -12.95 3.96 -7.77
C ASN A 142 -14.34 3.63 -8.32
N ILE A 143 -14.43 3.37 -9.65
CA ILE A 143 -15.71 3.20 -10.37
C ILE A 143 -16.59 2.06 -9.86
N PHE A 144 -16.03 1.13 -9.10
CA PHE A 144 -16.77 0.01 -8.50
C PHE A 144 -17.11 0.24 -7.03
N ASP A 145 -16.85 1.44 -6.50
CA ASP A 145 -17.07 1.80 -5.08
C ASP A 145 -16.49 0.75 -4.11
N SER A 146 -15.29 0.25 -4.46
CA SER A 146 -14.61 -0.79 -3.69
C SER A 146 -13.92 -0.18 -2.47
N PHE A 147 -14.01 -0.90 -1.36
CA PHE A 147 -13.32 -0.54 -0.12
C PHE A 147 -12.62 -1.76 0.47
N PRO A 148 -11.45 -1.58 1.11
CA PRO A 148 -10.83 -2.66 1.86
C PRO A 148 -11.71 -3.08 3.02
N ASP A 149 -11.60 -4.34 3.43
CA ASP A 149 -12.32 -4.85 4.59
C ASP A 149 -12.02 -4.03 5.84
N LYS A 150 -13.02 -3.83 6.67
CA LYS A 150 -12.84 -3.21 7.99
C LYS A 150 -12.16 -4.19 8.91
N ASP A 151 -11.13 -3.72 9.62
CA ASP A 151 -10.55 -4.49 10.70
C ASP A 151 -11.47 -4.43 11.92
N SER A 152 -12.07 -5.58 12.26
CA SER A 152 -12.98 -5.71 13.40
C SER A 152 -12.24 -5.81 14.74
N GLY A 153 -10.94 -6.13 14.74
CA GLY A 153 -10.14 -6.34 15.96
C GLY A 153 -9.90 -5.06 16.78
N LEU A 154 -10.08 -3.89 16.18
CA LEU A 154 -9.90 -2.61 16.84
C LEU A 154 -11.23 -1.83 17.02
N GLY A 155 -12.30 -2.52 17.33
CA GLY A 155 -13.57 -1.88 17.69
C GLY A 155 -14.31 -1.24 16.52
N GLY A 156 -14.16 -1.77 15.32
CA GLY A 156 -14.86 -1.27 14.12
C GLY A 156 -14.36 0.09 13.63
N SER A 157 -13.31 0.61 14.20
CA SER A 157 -12.67 1.83 13.78
C SER A 157 -11.58 1.49 12.76
N SER A 158 -11.67 2.07 11.62
CA SER A 158 -10.77 2.36 10.51
C SER A 158 -9.24 2.28 10.76
N SER A 159 -8.77 1.26 11.46
CA SER A 159 -7.33 1.08 11.69
C SER A 159 -6.59 0.44 10.51
N ASN A 160 -7.32 -0.03 9.51
CA ASN A 160 -6.73 -0.42 8.24
C ASN A 160 -6.21 0.85 7.54
N PRO A 161 -4.89 1.04 7.36
CA PRO A 161 -4.32 2.24 6.77
C PRO A 161 -4.81 2.48 5.33
N PHE A 162 -5.24 1.44 4.62
CA PHE A 162 -5.80 1.56 3.27
C PHE A 162 -7.28 1.99 3.29
N TYR A 163 -8.03 1.66 4.35
CA TYR A 163 -9.43 2.07 4.50
C TYR A 163 -9.56 3.59 4.75
N VAL A 164 -8.65 4.17 5.53
CA VAL A 164 -8.66 5.63 5.80
C VAL A 164 -8.40 6.41 4.53
N ASN A 165 -7.45 5.97 3.72
CA ASN A 165 -7.09 6.65 2.48
C ASN A 165 -8.17 6.52 1.38
N ALA A 166 -8.98 5.47 1.39
CA ALA A 166 -10.07 5.27 0.43
C ALA A 166 -11.28 6.19 0.68
N ARG A 167 -11.38 6.83 1.85
CA ARG A 167 -12.53 7.67 2.24
C ARG A 167 -12.34 9.16 2.01
N ILE A 168 -11.20 9.61 1.54
CA ILE A 168 -10.84 11.05 1.46
C ILE A 168 -11.14 11.65 0.07
N TYR A 169 -11.78 10.91 -0.83
CA TYR A 169 -12.10 11.41 -2.17
C TYR A 169 -13.59 11.35 -2.45
#